data_c087a64935e760f3083e1565876a5088
#
_entry.id   c087a64935e760f3083e1565876a5088
#
_cell.length_a   1.000
_cell.length_b   1.000
_cell.length_c   1.000
_cell.angle_alpha   90.00
_cell.angle_beta   90.00
_cell.angle_gamma   90.00
#
_symmetry.space_group_name_H-M   'P 1'
#
loop_
_entity.id
_entity.type
_entity.pdbx_description
1 polymer ?
#
loop_
_entity_poly.entity_id
_entity_poly.type
_entity_poly.pdbx_seq_one_letter_code
_entity_poly.pdbx_strand_id
1 'polypeptide(L)'
;MEILRATPSEHTLLRNLYALYLHDLSEFGVEYAMDEQGRWRPDFLPTWLVPAPEVHPLLLRWEGRVVGFAFVGQSPFPYMTPGRDYRMSEFFILRSERRNGLGRRAAWAVFDRFPGIWELSQLPRNRAAIAFWRSVIGEYTGGAFEDTFIDGAPAQVFDSRQRVAPR
;
A
#
# COMPACT_ATOMS: atom_id res chain seq x y z
N MET A 1 12.40 6.75 -8.59
CA MET A 1 11.74 6.08 -7.46
C MET A 1 12.33 4.68 -7.34
N GLU A 2 12.91 4.37 -6.22
CA GLU A 2 13.45 3.04 -5.93
C GLU A 2 12.49 2.29 -5.01
N ILE A 3 12.23 1.03 -5.33
CA ILE A 3 11.36 0.13 -4.57
C ILE A 3 12.23 -1.04 -4.12
N LEU A 4 12.57 -1.08 -2.84
CA LEU A 4 13.48 -2.06 -2.28
C LEU A 4 12.77 -2.93 -1.25
N ARG A 5 12.97 -4.25 -1.30
CA ARG A 5 12.51 -5.13 -0.23
C ARG A 5 13.27 -4.78 1.06
N ALA A 6 12.55 -4.54 2.15
CA ALA A 6 13.17 -4.24 3.42
C ALA A 6 13.98 -5.45 3.94
N THR A 7 15.17 -5.16 4.43
CA THR A 7 16.05 -6.15 5.06
C THR A 7 15.75 -6.24 6.57
N PRO A 8 16.16 -7.31 7.25
CA PRO A 8 16.01 -7.40 8.72
C PRO A 8 16.61 -6.22 9.49
N SER A 9 17.71 -5.63 9.01
CA SER A 9 18.31 -4.44 9.61
C SER A 9 17.43 -3.18 9.49
N GLU A 10 16.45 -3.17 8.57
CA GLU A 10 15.53 -2.06 8.35
C GLU A 10 14.17 -2.25 9.04
N HIS A 11 13.98 -3.35 9.80
CA HIS A 11 12.72 -3.61 10.51
C HIS A 11 12.38 -2.50 11.54
N THR A 12 13.39 -1.93 12.20
CA THR A 12 13.17 -0.79 13.12
C THR A 12 12.68 0.44 12.37
N LEU A 13 13.24 0.72 11.19
CA LEU A 13 12.78 1.81 10.33
C LEU A 13 11.32 1.60 9.90
N LEU A 14 10.97 0.39 9.43
CA LEU A 14 9.59 0.06 9.08
C LEU A 14 8.64 0.22 10.28
N ARG A 15 9.04 -0.21 11.46
CA ARG A 15 8.24 -0.07 12.69
C ARG A 15 7.94 1.40 13.00
N ASN A 16 8.95 2.26 12.86
CA ASN A 16 8.78 3.70 13.09
C ASN A 16 7.85 4.34 12.05
N LEU A 17 7.98 3.98 10.77
CA LEU A 17 7.09 4.44 9.70
C LEU A 17 5.67 3.91 9.86
N TYR A 18 5.53 2.66 10.29
CA TYR A 18 4.22 2.03 10.51
C TYR A 18 3.44 2.69 11.65
N ALA A 19 4.12 3.13 12.70
CA ALA A 19 3.49 3.91 13.76
C ALA A 19 2.90 5.23 13.26
N LEU A 20 3.60 5.93 12.37
CA LEU A 20 3.09 7.16 11.72
C LEU A 20 1.90 6.87 10.79
N TYR A 21 1.95 5.76 10.08
CA TYR A 21 0.86 5.30 9.23
C TYR A 21 -0.41 5.00 10.04
N LEU A 22 -0.30 4.26 11.15
CA LEU A 22 -1.43 3.97 12.02
C LEU A 22 -1.98 5.24 12.68
N HIS A 23 -1.13 6.21 13.03
CA HIS A 23 -1.56 7.52 13.48
C HIS A 23 -2.41 8.23 12.42
N ASP A 24 -1.99 8.24 11.17
CA ASP A 24 -2.78 8.82 10.07
C ASP A 24 -4.11 8.07 9.86
N LEU A 25 -4.13 6.74 9.96
CA LEU A 25 -5.34 5.94 9.80
C LEU A 25 -6.33 6.10 10.95
N SER A 26 -5.88 6.42 12.15
CA SER A 26 -6.73 6.60 13.34
C SER A 26 -7.76 7.73 13.17
N GLU A 27 -7.52 8.66 12.23
CA GLU A 27 -8.49 9.70 11.84
C GLU A 27 -9.77 9.11 11.22
N PHE A 28 -9.67 7.92 10.60
CA PHE A 28 -10.75 7.36 9.79
C PHE A 28 -11.53 6.23 10.48
N GLY A 29 -11.11 5.77 11.64
CA GLY A 29 -11.76 4.69 12.35
C GLY A 29 -11.30 4.53 13.79
N VAL A 30 -12.16 3.94 14.61
CA VAL A 30 -11.87 3.62 16.03
C VAL A 30 -11.04 2.34 16.20
N GLU A 31 -10.69 1.67 15.10
CA GLU A 31 -9.99 0.38 15.12
C GLU A 31 -8.53 0.50 15.55
N TYR A 32 -7.93 1.68 15.34
CA TYR A 32 -6.54 1.94 15.69
C TYR A 32 -6.46 2.82 16.94
N ALA A 33 -6.10 2.22 18.05
CA ALA A 33 -5.94 2.91 19.33
C ALA A 33 -4.57 2.62 19.93
N MET A 34 -4.10 3.51 20.81
CA MET A 34 -2.90 3.27 21.59
C MET A 34 -3.23 2.51 22.87
N ASP A 35 -2.40 1.51 23.22
CA ASP A 35 -2.42 0.88 24.53
C ASP A 35 -1.72 1.78 25.59
N GLU A 36 -1.75 1.36 26.86
CA GLU A 36 -1.14 2.10 27.98
C GLU A 36 0.38 2.31 27.83
N GLN A 37 1.05 1.51 27.01
CA GLN A 37 2.47 1.64 26.70
C GLN A 37 2.73 2.48 25.45
N GLY A 38 1.71 3.14 24.89
CA GLY A 38 1.81 3.96 23.68
C GLY A 38 2.03 3.18 22.38
N ARG A 39 1.67 1.87 22.37
CA ARG A 39 1.77 1.03 21.16
C ARG A 39 0.41 1.00 20.46
N TRP A 40 0.42 1.12 19.14
CA TRP A 40 -0.78 1.01 18.32
C TRP A 40 -1.36 -0.41 18.33
N ARG A 41 -2.70 -0.49 18.40
CA ARG A 41 -3.47 -1.73 18.34
C ARG A 41 -4.65 -1.56 17.37
N PRO A 42 -4.93 -2.60 16.55
CA PRO A 42 -4.13 -3.81 16.32
C PRO A 42 -2.79 -3.50 15.63
N ASP A 43 -1.76 -4.34 15.86
CA ASP A 43 -0.45 -4.26 15.20
C ASP A 43 -0.28 -5.46 14.27
N PHE A 44 -0.42 -5.23 12.96
CA PHE A 44 -0.24 -6.25 11.92
C PHE A 44 1.18 -6.28 11.34
N LEU A 45 2.06 -5.36 11.76
CA LEU A 45 3.42 -5.29 11.26
C LEU A 45 4.21 -6.61 11.41
N PRO A 46 4.08 -7.39 12.51
CA PRO A 46 4.79 -8.66 12.64
C PRO A 46 4.54 -9.62 11.48
N THR A 47 3.33 -9.65 10.92
CA THR A 47 2.99 -10.49 9.75
C THR A 47 3.83 -10.15 8.52
N TRP A 48 4.16 -8.87 8.34
CA TRP A 48 4.95 -8.37 7.21
C TRP A 48 6.45 -8.55 7.38
N LEU A 49 6.94 -8.81 8.60
CA LEU A 49 8.36 -8.95 8.90
C LEU A 49 8.81 -10.41 8.92
N VAL A 50 7.90 -11.38 8.83
CA VAL A 50 8.23 -12.79 8.70
C VAL A 50 8.67 -13.07 7.26
N PRO A 51 9.84 -13.68 7.03
CA PRO A 51 10.27 -14.07 5.70
C PRO A 51 9.33 -15.13 5.12
N ALA A 52 8.58 -14.75 4.08
CA ALA A 52 7.71 -15.64 3.33
C ALA A 52 7.69 -15.18 1.86
N PRO A 53 7.55 -16.11 0.89
CA PRO A 53 7.54 -15.77 -0.53
C PRO A 53 6.33 -14.88 -0.91
N GLU A 54 5.22 -14.99 -0.17
CA GLU A 54 3.98 -14.24 -0.42
C GLU A 54 3.99 -12.83 0.18
N VAL A 55 5.02 -12.47 0.96
CA VAL A 55 5.07 -11.22 1.74
C VAL A 55 6.17 -10.33 1.22
N HIS A 56 5.82 -9.14 0.77
CA HIS A 56 6.77 -8.17 0.23
C HIS A 56 6.67 -6.83 1.00
N PRO A 57 7.39 -6.67 2.12
CA PRO A 57 7.55 -5.38 2.78
C PRO A 57 8.55 -4.54 1.97
N LEU A 58 8.10 -3.42 1.43
CA LEU A 58 8.87 -2.57 0.54
C LEU A 58 9.14 -1.21 1.18
N LEU A 59 10.38 -0.74 1.10
CA LEU A 59 10.73 0.65 1.36
C LEU A 59 10.71 1.43 0.04
N LEU A 60 10.11 2.61 0.10
CA LEU A 60 10.01 3.55 -1.00
C LEU A 60 11.08 4.63 -0.81
N ARG A 61 12.01 4.75 -1.76
CA ARG A 61 13.10 5.72 -1.71
C ARG A 61 13.04 6.68 -2.90
N TRP A 62 13.28 7.94 -2.61
CA TRP A 62 13.43 8.99 -3.60
C TRP A 62 14.70 9.80 -3.33
N GLU A 63 15.59 9.89 -4.31
CA GLU A 63 16.87 10.59 -4.17
C GLU A 63 17.66 10.13 -2.93
N GLY A 64 17.73 8.80 -2.73
CA GLY A 64 18.45 8.17 -1.62
C GLY A 64 17.74 8.23 -0.25
N ARG A 65 16.66 9.01 -0.11
CA ARG A 65 15.91 9.17 1.15
C ARG A 65 14.70 8.25 1.19
N VAL A 66 14.39 7.69 2.34
CA VAL A 66 13.14 6.95 2.56
C VAL A 66 11.99 7.93 2.61
N VAL A 67 10.99 7.73 1.75
CA VAL A 67 9.80 8.58 1.64
C VAL A 67 8.51 7.87 2.06
N GLY A 68 8.58 6.55 2.30
CA GLY A 68 7.42 5.77 2.69
C GLY A 68 7.67 4.27 2.62
N PHE A 69 6.59 3.50 2.65
CA PHE A 69 6.62 2.06 2.47
C PHE A 69 5.36 1.56 1.75
N ALA A 70 5.44 0.33 1.24
CA ALA A 70 4.30 -0.42 0.74
C ALA A 70 4.40 -1.89 1.20
N PHE A 71 3.28 -2.49 1.57
CA PHE A 71 3.20 -3.91 1.85
C PHE A 71 2.33 -4.58 0.79
N VAL A 72 2.95 -5.51 0.08
CA VAL A 72 2.32 -6.25 -1.02
C VAL A 72 2.20 -7.71 -0.63
N GLY A 73 0.97 -8.22 -0.60
CA GLY A 73 0.69 -9.65 -0.54
C GLY A 73 0.67 -10.24 -1.94
N GLN A 74 1.28 -11.41 -2.11
CA GLN A 74 1.23 -12.20 -3.34
C GLN A 74 0.45 -13.49 -3.08
N SER A 75 -0.41 -13.91 -4.02
CA SER A 75 -1.15 -15.17 -3.89
C SER A 75 -0.20 -16.36 -3.64
N PRO A 76 -0.50 -17.23 -2.65
CA PRO A 76 -1.73 -17.34 -1.86
C PRO A 76 -1.72 -16.60 -0.50
N PHE A 77 -1.36 -15.32 -0.49
CA PHE A 77 -1.39 -14.50 0.74
C PHE A 77 -2.81 -14.51 1.37
N PRO A 78 -2.95 -14.67 2.70
CA PRO A 78 -4.24 -14.63 3.38
C PRO A 78 -5.02 -13.33 3.08
N TYR A 79 -6.35 -13.41 3.12
CA TYR A 79 -7.27 -12.28 2.90
C TYR A 79 -7.29 -11.71 1.49
N MET A 80 -6.74 -12.44 0.50
CA MET A 80 -6.88 -12.09 -0.91
C MET A 80 -8.12 -12.73 -1.53
N THR A 81 -8.74 -12.02 -2.46
CA THR A 81 -9.81 -12.57 -3.29
C THR A 81 -9.23 -13.63 -4.24
N PRO A 82 -9.86 -14.82 -4.39
CA PRO A 82 -9.41 -15.82 -5.35
C PRO A 82 -9.27 -15.25 -6.78
N GLY A 83 -8.20 -15.66 -7.47
CA GLY A 83 -7.92 -15.20 -8.84
C GLY A 83 -7.22 -13.84 -8.92
N ARG A 84 -6.75 -13.30 -7.81
CA ARG A 84 -5.86 -12.14 -7.76
C ARG A 84 -4.42 -12.60 -7.58
N ASP A 85 -3.49 -11.91 -8.23
CA ASP A 85 -2.05 -12.19 -8.11
C ASP A 85 -1.44 -11.42 -6.95
N TYR A 86 -1.84 -10.15 -6.78
CA TYR A 86 -1.27 -9.23 -5.78
C TYR A 86 -2.34 -8.41 -5.07
N ARG A 87 -2.05 -8.10 -3.81
CA ARG A 87 -2.81 -7.16 -2.99
C ARG A 87 -1.90 -6.05 -2.46
N MET A 88 -2.26 -4.79 -2.71
CA MET A 88 -1.69 -3.65 -1.98
C MET A 88 -2.38 -3.57 -0.63
N SER A 89 -1.78 -4.16 0.39
CA SER A 89 -2.37 -4.19 1.74
C SER A 89 -2.15 -2.89 2.48
N GLU A 90 -0.92 -2.33 2.39
CA GLU A 90 -0.56 -1.08 3.04
C GLU A 90 0.23 -0.20 2.08
N PHE A 91 -0.04 1.11 2.12
CA PHE A 91 0.71 2.09 1.33
C PHE A 91 0.80 3.41 2.07
N PHE A 92 2.01 3.87 2.32
CA PHE A 92 2.27 5.08 3.09
C PHE A 92 3.33 5.94 2.44
N ILE A 93 3.05 7.24 2.33
CA ILE A 93 4.02 8.29 1.99
C ILE A 93 4.06 9.28 3.15
N LEU A 94 5.26 9.65 3.60
CA LEU A 94 5.47 10.68 4.63
C LEU A 94 4.72 11.97 4.26
N ARG A 95 4.10 12.63 5.23
CA ARG A 95 3.29 13.85 4.98
C ARG A 95 4.07 14.96 4.26
N SER A 96 5.33 15.16 4.65
CA SER A 96 6.22 16.13 4.01
C SER A 96 6.49 15.86 2.53
N GLU A 97 6.31 14.60 2.10
CA GLU A 97 6.59 14.14 0.74
C GLU A 97 5.31 13.99 -0.12
N ARG A 98 4.15 14.31 0.43
CA ARG A 98 2.86 14.26 -0.29
C ARG A 98 2.65 15.49 -1.17
N ARG A 99 1.70 15.40 -2.12
CA ARG A 99 1.24 16.48 -3.03
C ARG A 99 2.28 16.95 -4.06
N ASN A 100 3.39 16.24 -4.22
CA ASN A 100 4.43 16.48 -5.24
C ASN A 100 4.51 15.35 -6.29
N GLY A 101 3.49 14.49 -6.35
CA GLY A 101 3.41 13.36 -7.28
C GLY A 101 4.18 12.11 -6.87
N LEU A 102 4.89 12.11 -5.73
CA LEU A 102 5.68 10.94 -5.29
C LEU A 102 4.82 9.71 -4.99
N GLY A 103 3.63 9.91 -4.40
CA GLY A 103 2.70 8.80 -4.16
C GLY A 103 2.33 8.06 -5.44
N ARG A 104 1.97 8.79 -6.51
CA ARG A 104 1.67 8.20 -7.82
C ARG A 104 2.88 7.47 -8.40
N ARG A 105 4.05 8.11 -8.39
CA ARG A 105 5.30 7.51 -8.89
C ARG A 105 5.65 6.22 -8.14
N ALA A 106 5.46 6.20 -6.82
CA ALA A 106 5.70 5.04 -5.99
C ALA A 106 4.72 3.90 -6.30
N ALA A 107 3.42 4.20 -6.39
CA ALA A 107 2.40 3.21 -6.72
C ALA A 107 2.67 2.57 -8.10
N TRP A 108 2.96 3.37 -9.12
CA TRP A 108 3.29 2.87 -10.45
C TRP A 108 4.55 2.00 -10.44
N ALA A 109 5.60 2.39 -9.74
CA ALA A 109 6.82 1.61 -9.63
C ALA A 109 6.60 0.26 -8.90
N VAL A 110 5.67 0.21 -7.93
CA VAL A 110 5.25 -1.05 -7.30
C VAL A 110 4.47 -1.91 -8.29
N PHE A 111 3.53 -1.36 -9.04
CA PHE A 111 2.76 -2.12 -10.04
C PHE A 111 3.65 -2.65 -11.16
N ASP A 112 4.63 -1.86 -11.63
CA ASP A 112 5.61 -2.29 -12.64
C ASP A 112 6.50 -3.45 -12.15
N ARG A 113 6.80 -3.49 -10.85
CA ARG A 113 7.61 -4.54 -10.24
C ARG A 113 6.88 -5.88 -10.12
N PHE A 114 5.57 -5.85 -10.01
CA PHE A 114 4.72 -7.02 -9.78
C PHE A 114 3.61 -7.10 -10.85
N PRO A 115 3.94 -7.54 -12.08
CA PRO A 115 2.95 -7.59 -13.16
C PRO A 115 1.92 -8.69 -12.93
N GLY A 116 0.63 -8.33 -12.90
CA GLY A 116 -0.46 -9.27 -12.65
C GLY A 116 -1.78 -8.57 -12.32
N ILE A 117 -2.75 -9.36 -11.84
CA ILE A 117 -4.05 -8.89 -11.40
C ILE A 117 -3.97 -8.43 -9.95
N TRP A 118 -4.22 -7.16 -9.76
CA TRP A 118 -4.17 -6.47 -8.47
C TRP A 118 -5.54 -6.25 -7.86
N GLU A 119 -5.58 -6.29 -6.54
CA GLU A 119 -6.64 -5.72 -5.74
C GLU A 119 -6.08 -4.80 -4.67
N LEU A 120 -6.85 -3.82 -4.26
CA LEU A 120 -6.61 -3.00 -3.09
C LEU A 120 -7.92 -2.40 -2.57
N SER A 121 -7.99 -2.15 -1.27
CA SER A 121 -9.15 -1.58 -0.62
C SER A 121 -8.77 -0.42 0.31
N GLN A 122 -9.73 0.44 0.61
CA GLN A 122 -9.53 1.61 1.46
C GLN A 122 -10.57 1.66 2.57
N LEU A 123 -10.20 2.25 3.71
CA LEU A 123 -11.17 2.58 4.76
C LEU A 123 -12.30 3.45 4.16
N PRO A 124 -13.59 3.13 4.39
CA PRO A 124 -14.71 3.84 3.75
C PRO A 124 -14.74 5.35 4.04
N ARG A 125 -14.23 5.76 5.20
CA ARG A 125 -14.15 7.18 5.58
C ARG A 125 -12.96 7.91 4.97
N ASN A 126 -11.92 7.19 4.46
CA ASN A 126 -10.75 7.80 3.86
C ASN A 126 -11.00 8.18 2.39
N ARG A 127 -11.85 9.18 2.20
CA ARG A 127 -12.24 9.68 0.86
C ARG A 127 -11.03 10.12 0.03
N ALA A 128 -9.99 10.65 0.70
CA ALA A 128 -8.77 11.08 0.01
C ALA A 128 -8.01 9.90 -0.58
N ALA A 129 -7.89 8.78 0.15
CA ALA A 129 -7.28 7.57 -0.38
C ALA A 129 -8.11 6.95 -1.53
N ILE A 130 -9.44 6.93 -1.41
CA ILE A 130 -10.33 6.43 -2.47
C ILE A 130 -10.12 7.24 -3.76
N ALA A 131 -10.14 8.56 -3.67
CA ALA A 131 -9.92 9.44 -4.83
C ALA A 131 -8.51 9.28 -5.41
N PHE A 132 -7.47 9.16 -4.54
CA PHE A 132 -6.10 8.93 -4.94
C PHE A 132 -5.95 7.64 -5.76
N TRP A 133 -6.46 6.52 -5.25
CA TRP A 133 -6.31 5.23 -5.93
C TRP A 133 -7.08 5.17 -7.24
N ARG A 134 -8.28 5.72 -7.32
CA ARG A 134 -9.04 5.85 -8.58
C ARG A 134 -8.27 6.63 -9.63
N SER A 135 -7.68 7.77 -9.26
CA SER A 135 -6.88 8.58 -10.17
C SER A 135 -5.62 7.86 -10.62
N VAL A 136 -4.85 7.30 -9.68
CA VAL A 136 -3.55 6.65 -9.95
C VAL A 136 -3.72 5.41 -10.83
N ILE A 137 -4.72 4.58 -10.53
CA ILE A 137 -5.01 3.36 -11.31
C ILE A 137 -5.62 3.74 -12.65
N GLY A 138 -6.56 4.70 -12.68
CA GLY A 138 -7.16 5.17 -13.91
C GLY A 138 -6.14 5.74 -14.90
N GLU A 139 -5.19 6.54 -14.42
CA GLU A 139 -4.10 7.05 -15.25
C GLU A 139 -3.14 5.93 -15.70
N TYR A 140 -2.86 4.95 -14.83
CA TYR A 140 -1.97 3.83 -15.12
C TYR A 140 -2.53 2.89 -16.19
N THR A 141 -3.83 2.57 -16.11
CA THR A 141 -4.51 1.60 -16.97
C THR A 141 -5.27 2.23 -18.14
N GLY A 142 -5.27 3.58 -18.26
CA GLY A 142 -6.13 4.27 -19.22
C GLY A 142 -7.63 4.12 -18.92
N GLY A 143 -7.98 3.89 -17.65
CA GLY A 143 -9.35 3.68 -17.19
C GLY A 143 -9.79 2.22 -17.17
N ALA A 144 -8.94 1.26 -17.53
CA ALA A 144 -9.26 -0.18 -17.52
C ALA A 144 -9.11 -0.78 -16.13
N PHE A 145 -9.99 -0.43 -15.21
CA PHE A 145 -10.08 -0.97 -13.86
C PHE A 145 -11.55 -1.09 -13.40
N GLU A 146 -11.78 -1.91 -12.42
CA GLU A 146 -13.09 -2.10 -11.78
C GLU A 146 -13.09 -1.40 -10.42
N ASP A 147 -14.06 -0.51 -10.19
CA ASP A 147 -14.43 -0.01 -8.87
C ASP A 147 -15.44 -0.98 -8.25
N THR A 148 -15.12 -1.52 -7.09
CA THR A 148 -15.90 -2.57 -6.44
C THR A 148 -15.86 -2.44 -4.91
N PHE A 149 -16.28 -3.48 -4.21
CA PHE A 149 -16.17 -3.60 -2.76
C PHE A 149 -15.55 -4.96 -2.40
N ILE A 150 -14.64 -4.95 -1.44
CA ILE A 150 -14.07 -6.14 -0.81
C ILE A 150 -14.34 -6.03 0.68
N ASP A 151 -15.05 -7.03 1.24
CA ASP A 151 -15.48 -7.04 2.65
C ASP A 151 -16.19 -5.75 3.10
N GLY A 152 -16.99 -5.18 2.22
CA GLY A 152 -17.73 -3.93 2.47
C GLY A 152 -16.91 -2.64 2.37
N ALA A 153 -15.62 -2.73 2.07
CA ALA A 153 -14.75 -1.57 1.87
C ALA A 153 -14.63 -1.22 0.36
N PRO A 154 -14.61 0.07 -0.03
CA PRO A 154 -14.33 0.48 -1.40
C PRO A 154 -13.01 -0.11 -1.88
N ALA A 155 -13.01 -0.64 -3.10
CA ALA A 155 -11.87 -1.36 -3.64
C ALA A 155 -11.72 -1.13 -5.15
N GLN A 156 -10.50 -1.34 -5.66
CA GLN A 156 -10.20 -1.35 -7.09
C GLN A 156 -9.52 -2.66 -7.45
N VAL A 157 -9.87 -3.16 -8.63
CA VAL A 157 -9.28 -4.34 -9.25
C VAL A 157 -8.81 -3.97 -10.65
N PHE A 158 -7.59 -4.35 -11.02
CA PHE A 158 -7.03 -4.05 -12.34
C PHE A 158 -5.90 -5.01 -12.70
N ASP A 159 -5.56 -5.06 -13.97
CA ASP A 159 -4.40 -5.81 -14.47
C ASP A 159 -3.25 -4.83 -14.79
N SER A 160 -2.16 -4.90 -14.02
CA SER A 160 -1.02 -3.99 -14.20
C SER A 160 -0.24 -4.22 -15.51
N ARG A 161 -0.46 -5.36 -16.19
CA ARG A 161 0.10 -5.63 -17.51
C ARG A 161 -0.53 -4.77 -18.61
N GLN A 162 -1.69 -4.15 -18.33
CA GLN A 162 -2.42 -3.25 -19.24
C GLN A 162 -2.01 -1.79 -19.08
N ARG A 163 -0.78 -1.53 -18.62
CA ARG A 163 -0.26 -0.18 -18.46
C ARG A 163 -0.30 0.57 -19.80
N VAL A 164 -0.86 1.78 -19.79
CA VAL A 164 -0.79 2.70 -20.92
C VAL A 164 0.45 3.57 -20.84
N ALA A 165 1.03 3.93 -22.01
CA ALA A 165 2.13 4.86 -22.03
C ALA A 165 1.70 6.23 -21.46
N PRO A 166 2.52 6.89 -20.63
CA PRO A 166 2.22 8.24 -20.18
C PRO A 166 2.11 9.17 -21.40
N ARG A 167 1.03 9.95 -21.43
CA ARG A 167 0.85 11.00 -22.44
C ARG A 167 1.77 12.18 -22.17
#